data_4cfe4c3292dbaa4952a98ccc58e306ad
#
_entry.id   4cfe4c3292dbaa4952a98ccc58e306ad
#
_cell.length_a   1.000
_cell.length_b   1.000
_cell.length_c   1.000
_cell.angle_alpha   90.00
_cell.angle_beta   90.00
_cell.angle_gamma   90.00
#
_symmetry.space_group_name_H-M   'P 1'
#
loop_
_entity.id
_entity.type
_entity.pdbx_description
1 polymer ?
#
loop_
_entity_poly.entity_id
_entity_poly.type
_entity_poly.pdbx_seq_one_letter_code
_entity_poly.pdbx_strand_id
1 'polypeptide(L)' 'EVKADLEKESYTPIEIMGLSPRTLNALVNGDILSIEHLVKCTEAKLSSIKGFGKKAMTEVRDSLRERGFKLLGDD' A
#
# COMPACT_ATOMS: atom_id res chain seq x y z
N GLU A 1 -21.63 13.75 -2.84
CA GLU A 1 -21.16 13.79 -1.49
C GLU A 1 -19.80 14.41 -1.38
N VAL A 2 -19.70 15.38 -0.50
CA VAL A 2 -18.44 16.05 -0.28
C VAL A 2 -17.39 15.07 0.19
N LYS A 3 -17.78 14.20 1.08
CA LYS A 3 -16.87 13.22 1.62
C LYS A 3 -16.33 12.29 0.55
N ALA A 4 -17.19 11.86 -0.35
CA ALA A 4 -16.78 10.99 -1.42
C ALA A 4 -15.79 11.68 -2.34
N ASP A 5 -16.03 12.95 -2.59
CA ASP A 5 -15.13 13.72 -3.44
C ASP A 5 -13.75 13.83 -2.82
N LEU A 6 -13.70 14.07 -1.51
CA LEU A 6 -12.42 14.16 -0.82
C LEU A 6 -11.68 12.84 -0.89
N GLU A 7 -12.40 11.74 -0.74
CA GLU A 7 -11.78 10.44 -0.85
C GLU A 7 -11.25 10.19 -2.24
N LYS A 8 -11.96 10.65 -3.24
CA LYS A 8 -11.49 10.51 -4.61
C LYS A 8 -10.19 11.24 -4.83
N GLU A 9 -10.11 12.46 -4.32
CA GLU A 9 -8.89 13.24 -4.48
C GLU A 9 -7.72 12.61 -3.79
N SER A 10 -7.98 11.91 -2.69
CA SER A 10 -6.92 11.26 -1.94
C SER A 10 -6.66 9.82 -2.36
N TYR A 11 -7.47 9.33 -3.28
CA TYR A 11 -7.38 7.92 -3.65
C TYR A 11 -6.36 7.73 -4.76
N THR A 12 -5.26 7.06 -4.43
CA THR A 12 -4.23 6.72 -5.41
C THR A 12 -4.14 5.21 -5.46
N PRO A 13 -4.58 4.57 -6.55
CA PRO A 13 -4.57 3.11 -6.62
C PRO A 13 -3.16 2.56 -6.47
N ILE A 14 -3.03 1.46 -5.75
CA ILE A 14 -1.72 0.83 -5.59
C ILE A 14 -1.20 0.29 -6.91
N GLU A 15 -2.07 0.13 -7.89
CA GLU A 15 -1.69 -0.40 -9.19
C GLU A 15 -0.68 0.48 -9.90
N ILE A 16 -0.69 1.78 -9.60
CA ILE A 16 0.24 2.69 -10.26
C ILE A 16 1.65 2.62 -9.68
N MET A 17 1.82 1.87 -8.60
CA MET A 17 3.13 1.77 -7.96
C MET A 17 4.10 0.86 -8.71
N GLY A 18 3.62 0.16 -9.71
CA GLY A 18 4.51 -0.72 -10.47
C GLY A 18 4.94 -1.96 -9.71
N LEU A 19 4.12 -2.38 -8.77
CA LEU A 19 4.43 -3.57 -7.99
C LEU A 19 4.23 -4.82 -8.85
N SER A 20 4.93 -5.90 -8.47
CA SER A 20 4.74 -7.16 -9.18
C SER A 20 3.32 -7.68 -8.93
N PRO A 21 2.79 -8.48 -9.86
CA PRO A 21 1.43 -8.99 -9.69
C PRO A 21 1.23 -9.74 -8.38
N ARG A 22 2.24 -10.46 -7.94
CA ARG A 22 2.15 -11.20 -6.69
C ARG A 22 1.98 -10.26 -5.50
N THR A 23 2.78 -9.21 -5.46
CA THR A 23 2.69 -8.22 -4.39
C THR A 23 1.36 -7.51 -4.44
N LEU A 24 0.94 -7.13 -5.64
CA LEU A 24 -0.33 -6.44 -5.81
C LEU A 24 -1.48 -7.31 -5.32
N ASN A 25 -1.48 -8.58 -5.70
CA ASN A 25 -2.53 -9.50 -5.27
C ASN A 25 -2.56 -9.65 -3.75
N ALA A 26 -1.39 -9.70 -3.13
CA ALA A 26 -1.33 -9.82 -1.69
C ALA A 26 -1.97 -8.61 -1.01
N LEU A 27 -1.70 -7.43 -1.53
CA LEU A 27 -2.28 -6.22 -0.96
C LEU A 27 -3.79 -6.22 -1.13
N VAL A 28 -4.26 -6.62 -2.30
CA VAL A 28 -5.70 -6.70 -2.55
C VAL A 28 -6.35 -7.70 -1.59
N ASN A 29 -5.68 -8.82 -1.35
CA ASN A 29 -6.20 -9.82 -0.42
C ASN A 29 -6.28 -9.26 0.99
N GLY A 30 -5.43 -8.32 1.31
CA GLY A 30 -5.45 -7.67 2.62
C GLY A 30 -6.34 -6.45 2.67
N ASP A 31 -7.15 -6.24 1.62
CA ASP A 31 -8.07 -5.10 1.58
C ASP A 31 -7.35 -3.77 1.44
N ILE A 32 -6.14 -3.78 0.92
CA ILE A 32 -5.37 -2.56 0.73
C ILE A 32 -5.39 -2.24 -0.76
N LEU A 33 -6.19 -1.25 -1.14
CA LEU A 33 -6.41 -0.95 -2.54
C LEU A 33 -5.84 0.39 -2.97
N SER A 34 -5.38 1.20 -2.03
CA SER A 34 -4.86 2.52 -2.35
C SER A 34 -3.61 2.80 -1.54
N ILE A 35 -2.82 3.74 -2.04
CA ILE A 35 -1.61 4.16 -1.33
C ILE A 35 -1.98 4.81 -0.01
N GLU A 36 -3.06 5.58 -0.01
CA GLU A 36 -3.52 6.22 1.22
C GLU A 36 -3.84 5.21 2.30
N HIS A 37 -4.41 4.08 1.91
CA HIS A 37 -4.70 3.01 2.87
C HIS A 37 -3.40 2.32 3.28
N LEU A 38 -2.51 2.14 2.32
CA LEU A 38 -1.25 1.44 2.57
C LEU A 38 -0.39 2.16 3.59
N VAL A 39 -0.32 3.49 3.50
CA VAL A 39 0.52 4.25 4.42
C VAL A 39 -0.04 4.27 5.84
N LYS A 40 -1.27 3.84 6.00
CA LYS A 40 -1.87 3.75 7.33
C LYS A 40 -1.62 2.39 7.96
N CYS A 41 -0.99 1.49 7.22
CA CYS A 41 -0.68 0.16 7.72
C CYS A 41 0.75 0.13 8.24
N THR A 42 0.97 -0.70 9.25
CA THR A 42 2.32 -0.91 9.75
C THR A 42 2.96 -2.06 9.00
N GLU A 43 4.28 -2.17 9.14
CA GLU A 43 5.01 -3.28 8.55
C GLU A 43 4.49 -4.61 9.10
N ALA A 44 4.19 -4.64 10.39
CA ALA A 44 3.69 -5.86 11.01
C ALA A 44 2.35 -6.27 10.39
N LYS A 45 1.50 -5.29 10.14
CA LYS A 45 0.20 -5.59 9.54
C LYS A 45 0.37 -6.17 8.15
N LEU A 46 1.25 -5.58 7.36
CA LEU A 46 1.49 -6.07 6.01
C LEU A 46 2.10 -7.47 6.03
N SER A 47 3.00 -7.71 6.97
CA SER A 47 3.62 -9.02 7.09
C SER A 47 2.63 -10.12 7.40
N SER A 48 1.52 -9.77 8.02
CA SER A 48 0.52 -10.76 8.39
C SER A 48 -0.40 -11.12 7.23
N ILE A 49 -0.29 -10.40 6.12
CA ILE A 49 -1.11 -10.70 4.95
C ILE A 49 -0.59 -11.95 4.29
N LYS A 50 -1.52 -12.86 4.01
CA LYS A 50 -1.16 -14.11 3.37
C LYS A 50 -0.59 -13.83 1.98
N GLY A 51 0.56 -14.40 1.70
CA GLY A 51 1.21 -14.21 0.40
C GLY A 51 2.09 -12.99 0.34
N PHE A 52 2.18 -12.23 1.41
CA PHE A 52 3.00 -11.02 1.45
C PHE A 52 4.33 -11.35 2.14
N GLY A 53 5.37 -11.52 1.34
CA GLY A 53 6.68 -11.89 1.86
C GLY A 53 7.63 -10.72 1.98
N LYS A 54 8.90 -11.05 2.27
CA LYS A 54 9.90 -10.01 2.41
C LYS A 54 10.13 -9.24 1.14
N LYS A 55 10.11 -9.92 0.01
CA LYS A 55 10.28 -9.25 -1.28
C LYS A 55 9.16 -8.25 -1.51
N ALA A 56 7.94 -8.67 -1.21
CA ALA A 56 6.79 -7.79 -1.37
C ALA A 56 6.93 -6.57 -0.47
N MET A 57 7.39 -6.79 0.75
CA MET A 57 7.60 -5.70 1.68
C MET A 57 8.61 -4.70 1.11
N THR A 58 9.71 -5.20 0.58
CA THR A 58 10.74 -4.36 0.00
C THR A 58 10.19 -3.57 -1.18
N GLU A 59 9.44 -4.23 -2.05
CA GLU A 59 8.85 -3.55 -3.19
C GLU A 59 7.95 -2.40 -2.76
N VAL A 60 7.10 -2.67 -1.77
CA VAL A 60 6.17 -1.68 -1.30
C VAL A 60 6.91 -0.50 -0.69
N ARG A 61 7.87 -0.77 0.16
CA ARG A 61 8.61 0.29 0.82
C ARG A 61 9.40 1.14 -0.17
N ASP A 62 10.03 0.48 -1.14
CA ASP A 62 10.78 1.21 -2.15
C ASP A 62 9.86 2.10 -2.97
N SER A 63 8.71 1.58 -3.39
CA SER A 63 7.75 2.36 -4.16
C SER A 63 7.24 3.55 -3.36
N LEU A 64 6.95 3.34 -2.09
CA LEU A 64 6.47 4.43 -1.26
C LEU A 64 7.54 5.49 -1.10
N ARG A 65 8.77 5.06 -0.90
CA ARG A 65 9.87 6.00 -0.73
C ARG A 65 10.05 6.87 -1.96
N GLU A 66 9.96 6.27 -3.13
CA GLU A 66 10.10 7.03 -4.36
C GLU A 66 9.03 8.09 -4.51
N ARG A 67 7.89 7.86 -3.89
CA ARG A 67 6.77 8.80 -3.97
C ARG A 67 6.70 9.73 -2.77
N GLY A 68 7.66 9.61 -1.86
CA GLY A 68 7.68 10.47 -0.70
C GLY A 68 6.80 10.00 0.44
N PHE A 69 6.40 8.73 0.41
CA PHE A 69 5.57 8.14 1.47
C PHE A 69 6.37 7.15 2.28
N LYS A 70 5.78 6.72 3.36
CA LYS A 70 6.34 5.65 4.17
C LYS A 70 5.22 5.03 4.98
N LEU A 71 5.47 3.81 5.46
CA LEU A 71 4.47 3.10 6.25
C LEU A 71 4.32 3.73 7.63
N LEU A 72 3.17 3.49 8.24
CA LEU A 72 2.92 3.97 9.58
C LEU A 72 3.94 3.36 10.53
N GLY A 73 4.60 4.20 11.31
CA GLY A 73 5.60 3.74 12.25
C GLY A 73 6.95 3.45 11.64
N ASP A 74 7.09 3.69 10.35
CA ASP A 74 8.33 3.43 9.64
C ASP A 74 9.10 4.75 9.49
N ASP A 75 9.91 5.02 10.45
CA ASP A 75 10.71 6.25 10.43
C ASP A 75 12.07 6.04 9.86
#